data_dbe8880646ed3f50eb2591fab4877bd7
#
_entry.id   dbe8880646ed3f50eb2591fab4877bd7
#
_cell.length_a   1.000
_cell.length_b   1.000
_cell.length_c   1.000
_cell.angle_alpha   90.00
_cell.angle_beta   90.00
_cell.angle_gamma   90.00
#
_symmetry.space_group_name_H-M   'P 1'
#
loop_
_entity.id
_entity.type
_entity.pdbx_description
1 polymer ?
#
loop_
_entity_poly.entity_id
_entity_poly.type
_entity_poly.pdbx_seq_one_letter_code
_entity_poly.pdbx_strand_id
1 'polypeptide(L)'
;MGRVAVYLRVSTREQSVENQLPQLERWVADRGHQLVAVYSENESAWMSGHQRELARLVQDAKKGRFHFLLTWSLDRLSRQGSLAILSLVHKLSKYGVKVISHQESWTEAPGELAEILYAIAGWVAQMESQRRSERTKAGLLRVRAAGVRLGRPPGAKDKKRRKKRSVRNGMLSSVDLRQDLCI
;
A
#
# COMPACT_ATOMS: atom_id res chain seq x y z
N MET A 1 -5.12 18.19 22.53
CA MET A 1 -3.70 17.92 22.20
C MET A 1 -3.56 16.44 21.86
N GLY A 2 -3.13 16.08 20.67
CA GLY A 2 -3.03 14.68 20.25
C GLY A 2 -1.59 14.32 19.88
N ARG A 3 -1.22 13.04 20.07
CA ARG A 3 0.09 12.51 19.67
C ARG A 3 0.05 12.10 18.20
N VAL A 4 0.98 12.60 17.40
CA VAL A 4 1.07 12.36 15.96
C VAL A 4 2.33 11.58 15.65
N ALA A 5 2.20 10.56 14.80
CA ALA A 5 3.32 9.92 14.13
C ALA A 5 3.33 10.35 12.66
N VAL A 6 4.51 10.52 12.09
CA VAL A 6 4.69 10.82 10.66
C VAL A 6 5.24 9.59 9.94
N TYR A 7 4.67 9.27 8.79
CA TYR A 7 5.20 8.25 7.90
C TYR A 7 5.63 8.86 6.58
N LEU A 8 6.88 8.62 6.22
CA LEU A 8 7.49 9.07 4.98
C LEU A 8 7.99 7.87 4.18
N ARG A 9 7.76 7.89 2.88
CA ARG A 9 8.41 6.99 1.95
C ARG A 9 9.36 7.79 1.07
N VAL A 10 10.64 7.46 1.16
CA VAL A 10 11.72 8.16 0.46
C VAL A 10 12.22 7.33 -0.71
N SER A 11 12.32 7.95 -1.87
CA SER A 11 13.14 7.45 -2.96
C SER A 11 14.61 7.74 -2.64
N THR A 12 15.53 7.00 -3.23
CA THR A 12 17.00 7.13 -3.06
C THR A 12 17.59 8.52 -3.34
N ARG A 13 16.78 9.51 -3.68
CA ARG A 13 17.17 10.92 -3.79
C ARG A 13 16.73 11.64 -2.51
N GLU A 14 17.71 12.04 -1.72
CA GLU A 14 17.61 12.76 -0.45
C GLU A 14 16.65 13.97 -0.46
N GLN A 15 16.43 14.58 -1.61
CA GLN A 15 15.63 15.79 -1.79
C GLN A 15 14.14 15.69 -1.43
N SER A 16 13.54 14.50 -1.38
CA SER A 16 12.09 14.42 -1.12
C SER A 16 11.73 14.40 0.37
N VAL A 17 12.61 13.93 1.25
CA VAL A 17 12.39 13.95 2.71
C VAL A 17 12.61 15.33 3.27
N GLU A 18 13.71 15.97 2.87
CA GLU A 18 14.08 17.31 3.34
C GLU A 18 13.01 18.35 3.04
N ASN A 19 12.22 18.16 1.97
CA ASN A 19 11.16 19.08 1.62
C ASN A 19 9.80 18.73 2.24
N GLN A 20 9.53 17.45 2.54
CA GLN A 20 8.22 17.01 3.04
C GLN A 20 8.13 17.07 4.56
N LEU A 21 9.17 16.63 5.27
CA LEU A 21 9.16 16.56 6.73
C LEU A 21 8.91 17.91 7.39
N PRO A 22 9.56 19.03 7.01
CA PRO A 22 9.30 20.32 7.63
C PRO A 22 7.86 20.80 7.46
N GLN A 23 7.22 20.49 6.33
CA GLN A 23 5.82 20.86 6.11
C GLN A 23 4.87 20.04 6.99
N LEU A 24 5.15 18.75 7.18
CA LEU A 24 4.37 17.89 8.08
C LEU A 24 4.57 18.28 9.55
N GLU A 25 5.80 18.63 9.95
CA GLU A 25 6.09 19.15 11.29
C GLU A 25 5.35 20.47 11.55
N ARG A 26 5.34 21.36 10.58
CA ARG A 26 4.57 22.61 10.66
C ARG A 26 3.08 22.32 10.79
N TRP A 27 2.53 21.39 10.01
CA TRP A 27 1.13 20.97 10.12
C TRP A 27 0.80 20.49 11.54
N VAL A 28 1.70 19.71 12.17
CA VAL A 28 1.54 19.21 13.54
C VAL A 28 1.56 20.35 14.54
N ALA A 29 2.49 21.30 14.39
CA ALA A 29 2.63 22.46 15.27
C ALA A 29 1.43 23.41 15.17
N ASP A 30 0.99 23.75 13.95
CA ASP A 30 -0.13 24.66 13.69
C ASP A 30 -1.44 24.16 14.33
N ARG A 31 -1.59 22.83 14.49
CA ARG A 31 -2.77 22.22 15.13
C ARG A 31 -2.60 21.92 16.63
N GLY A 32 -1.50 22.33 17.21
CA GLY A 32 -1.20 22.12 18.64
C GLY A 32 -1.06 20.64 19.01
N HIS A 33 -0.62 19.82 18.07
CA HIS A 33 -0.34 18.41 18.28
C HIS A 33 1.13 18.19 18.68
N GLN A 34 1.44 17.00 19.19
CA GLN A 34 2.80 16.60 19.55
C GLN A 34 3.30 15.54 18.57
N LEU A 35 4.41 15.81 17.89
CA LEU A 35 5.12 14.80 17.10
C LEU A 35 5.85 13.83 18.03
N VAL A 36 5.51 12.55 18.00
CA VAL A 36 6.08 11.52 18.89
C VAL A 36 6.97 10.52 18.16
N ALA A 37 6.80 10.35 16.85
CA ALA A 37 7.62 9.44 16.06
C ALA A 37 7.63 9.82 14.57
N VAL A 38 8.75 9.55 13.91
CA VAL A 38 8.89 9.62 12.44
C VAL A 38 9.34 8.26 11.95
N TYR A 39 8.59 7.69 11.01
CA TYR A 39 8.89 6.43 10.34
C TYR A 39 9.25 6.74 8.90
N SER A 40 10.49 6.48 8.53
CA SER A 40 11.00 6.74 7.18
C SER A 40 11.35 5.42 6.50
N GLU A 41 10.61 5.07 5.44
CA GLU A 41 10.83 3.86 4.65
C GLU A 41 11.60 4.20 3.38
N ASN A 42 12.68 3.47 3.12
CA ASN A 42 13.41 3.64 1.88
C ASN A 42 12.71 2.87 0.73
N GLU A 43 12.55 3.51 -0.41
CA GLU A 43 11.88 2.94 -1.59
C GLU A 43 12.54 1.66 -2.10
N SER A 44 13.87 1.52 -1.92
CA SER A 44 14.60 0.30 -2.26
C SER A 44 14.23 -0.91 -1.37
N ALA A 45 13.83 -0.67 -0.13
CA ALA A 45 13.39 -1.71 0.80
C ALA A 45 12.07 -2.36 0.36
N TRP A 46 11.23 -1.65 -0.41
CA TRP A 46 10.01 -2.19 -0.99
C TRP A 46 10.27 -3.33 -2.00
N MET A 47 11.34 -3.24 -2.77
CA MET A 47 11.73 -4.29 -3.72
C MET A 47 12.12 -5.60 -3.04
N SER A 48 12.53 -5.56 -1.77
CA SER A 48 12.87 -6.74 -0.97
C SER A 48 11.69 -7.33 -0.18
N GLY A 49 10.49 -6.73 -0.26
CA GLY A 49 9.29 -7.20 0.45
C GLY A 49 9.29 -6.94 1.96
N HIS A 50 10.18 -6.11 2.46
CA HIS A 50 10.36 -5.86 3.90
C HIS A 50 10.14 -4.38 4.22
N GLN A 51 8.87 -3.98 4.40
CA GLN A 51 8.50 -2.68 4.94
C GLN A 51 8.68 -2.68 6.47
N ARG A 52 9.93 -2.55 6.93
CA ARG A 52 10.27 -2.65 8.35
C ARG A 52 9.67 -1.51 9.16
N GLU A 53 9.76 -0.29 8.64
CA GLU A 53 9.26 0.88 9.36
C GLU A 53 7.73 0.91 9.38
N LEU A 54 7.04 0.48 8.31
CA LEU A 54 5.59 0.32 8.34
C LEU A 54 5.16 -0.77 9.32
N ALA A 55 5.87 -1.88 9.40
CA ALA A 55 5.59 -2.93 10.37
C ALA A 55 5.77 -2.42 11.82
N ARG A 56 6.85 -1.66 12.09
CA ARG A 56 7.11 -1.02 13.38
C ARG A 56 6.00 -0.02 13.74
N LEU A 57 5.61 0.83 12.79
CA LEU A 57 4.49 1.77 12.93
C LEU A 57 3.21 1.06 13.38
N VAL A 58 2.84 -0.04 12.71
CA VAL A 58 1.64 -0.82 13.06
C VAL A 58 1.74 -1.42 14.47
N GLN A 59 2.92 -1.87 14.89
CA GLN A 59 3.14 -2.36 16.26
C GLN A 59 2.99 -1.24 17.30
N ASP A 60 3.52 -0.06 16.99
CA ASP A 60 3.44 1.09 17.89
C ASP A 60 2.02 1.66 17.95
N ALA A 61 1.27 1.63 16.84
CA ALA A 61 -0.16 1.92 16.81
C ALA A 61 -0.96 0.97 17.72
N LYS A 62 -0.70 -0.33 17.63
CA LYS A 62 -1.33 -1.34 18.51
C LYS A 62 -1.05 -1.08 20.00
N LYS A 63 0.11 -0.51 20.33
CA LYS A 63 0.48 -0.12 21.70
C LYS A 63 -0.11 1.25 22.14
N GLY A 64 -0.88 1.92 21.27
CA GLY A 64 -1.48 3.23 21.56
C GLY A 64 -0.46 4.37 21.73
N ARG A 65 0.70 4.30 21.05
CA ARG A 65 1.75 5.31 21.18
C ARG A 65 1.36 6.66 20.59
N PHE A 66 0.48 6.68 19.58
CA PHE A 66 -0.02 7.87 18.92
C PHE A 66 -1.50 7.72 18.54
N HIS A 67 -2.18 8.85 18.28
CA HIS A 67 -3.58 8.91 17.91
C HIS A 67 -3.78 9.25 16.43
N PHE A 68 -2.79 9.90 15.82
CA PHE A 68 -2.83 10.31 14.42
C PHE A 68 -1.61 9.80 13.70
N LEU A 69 -1.83 9.28 12.50
CA LEU A 69 -0.77 8.99 11.54
C LEU A 69 -0.87 10.01 10.42
N LEU A 70 0.16 10.86 10.28
CA LEU A 70 0.26 11.84 9.21
C LEU A 70 1.20 11.34 8.12
N THR A 71 0.76 11.41 6.87
CA THR A 71 1.57 11.11 5.70
C THR A 71 1.48 12.23 4.67
N TRP A 72 2.40 12.30 3.74
CA TRP A 72 2.38 13.29 2.67
C TRP A 72 1.18 13.08 1.74
N SER A 73 0.98 11.86 1.25
CA SER A 73 -0.16 11.44 0.43
C SER A 73 -0.48 9.97 0.70
N LEU A 74 -1.72 9.55 0.45
CA LEU A 74 -2.18 8.19 0.72
C LEU A 74 -1.43 7.12 -0.09
N ASP A 75 -0.97 7.44 -1.31
CA ASP A 75 -0.20 6.54 -2.15
C ASP A 75 1.17 6.17 -1.54
N ARG A 76 1.66 6.98 -0.58
CA ARG A 76 2.89 6.68 0.17
C ARG A 76 2.73 5.50 1.13
N LEU A 77 1.51 5.23 1.60
CA LEU A 77 1.24 4.14 2.53
C LEU A 77 1.34 2.76 1.88
N SER A 78 0.98 2.62 0.60
CA SER A 78 1.09 1.33 -0.10
C SER A 78 1.24 1.50 -1.61
N ARG A 79 2.06 0.64 -2.22
CA ARG A 79 2.16 0.48 -3.69
C ARG A 79 1.27 -0.64 -4.22
N GLN A 80 0.66 -1.42 -3.35
CA GLN A 80 -0.21 -2.54 -3.73
C GLN A 80 -1.60 -2.06 -4.18
N GLY A 81 -1.79 -0.73 -4.26
CA GLY A 81 -3.02 -0.11 -4.70
C GLY A 81 -3.94 0.29 -3.56
N SER A 82 -5.08 0.88 -3.94
CA SER A 82 -6.04 1.48 -3.03
C SER A 82 -6.64 0.52 -2.00
N LEU A 83 -6.88 -0.75 -2.38
CA LEU A 83 -7.41 -1.75 -1.45
C LEU A 83 -6.45 -2.03 -0.28
N ALA A 84 -5.13 -2.05 -0.55
CA ALA A 84 -4.13 -2.22 0.51
C ALA A 84 -4.07 -1.00 1.43
N ILE A 85 -4.23 0.21 0.87
CA ILE A 85 -4.32 1.45 1.66
C ILE A 85 -5.55 1.41 2.56
N LEU A 86 -6.73 1.07 2.02
CA LEU A 86 -7.97 0.95 2.80
C LEU A 86 -7.85 -0.09 3.92
N SER A 87 -7.27 -1.26 3.62
CA SER A 87 -7.04 -2.30 4.61
C SER A 87 -6.13 -1.83 5.74
N LEU A 88 -5.09 -1.04 5.41
CA LEU A 88 -4.19 -0.46 6.40
C LEU A 88 -4.88 0.61 7.23
N VAL A 89 -5.64 1.53 6.60
CA VAL A 89 -6.42 2.56 7.29
C VAL A 89 -7.41 1.93 8.25
N HIS A 90 -8.18 0.94 7.80
CA HIS A 90 -9.13 0.21 8.64
C HIS A 90 -8.44 -0.52 9.82
N LYS A 91 -7.26 -1.12 9.56
CA LYS A 91 -6.47 -1.75 10.62
C LYS A 91 -6.01 -0.75 11.68
N LEU A 92 -5.56 0.44 11.26
CA LEU A 92 -5.12 1.49 12.16
C LEU A 92 -6.29 2.10 12.93
N SER A 93 -7.45 2.29 12.29
CA SER A 93 -8.69 2.73 12.93
C SER A 93 -9.10 1.79 14.08
N LYS A 94 -8.97 0.47 13.92
CA LYS A 94 -9.20 -0.51 15.01
C LYS A 94 -8.27 -0.33 16.22
N TYR A 95 -7.11 0.28 16.01
CA TYR A 95 -6.18 0.63 17.10
C TYR A 95 -6.40 2.04 17.64
N GLY A 96 -7.47 2.72 17.21
CA GLY A 96 -7.77 4.10 17.61
C GLY A 96 -6.88 5.15 16.93
N VAL A 97 -6.22 4.80 15.83
CA VAL A 97 -5.35 5.72 15.09
C VAL A 97 -6.08 6.21 13.83
N LYS A 98 -6.26 7.52 13.73
CA LYS A 98 -6.78 8.19 12.53
C LYS A 98 -5.63 8.48 11.56
N VAL A 99 -5.81 8.08 10.31
CA VAL A 99 -4.86 8.39 9.23
C VAL A 99 -5.23 9.73 8.61
N ILE A 100 -4.25 10.61 8.46
CA ILE A 100 -4.39 11.95 7.87
C ILE A 100 -3.35 12.08 6.76
N SER A 101 -3.77 12.64 5.65
CA SER A 101 -2.90 12.94 4.52
C SER A 101 -2.81 14.46 4.32
N HIS A 102 -1.59 14.95 4.13
CA HIS A 102 -1.36 16.37 3.89
C HIS A 102 -1.93 16.83 2.54
N GLN A 103 -1.86 15.99 1.50
CA GLN A 103 -2.41 16.35 0.18
C GLN A 103 -3.91 16.12 0.08
N GLU A 104 -4.45 15.13 0.78
CA GLU A 104 -5.87 14.81 0.76
C GLU A 104 -6.56 15.34 2.01
N SER A 105 -6.92 16.64 2.01
CA SER A 105 -7.54 17.34 3.15
C SER A 105 -8.84 16.70 3.63
N TRP A 106 -9.56 15.96 2.77
CA TRP A 106 -10.77 15.23 3.15
C TRP A 106 -10.52 14.14 4.20
N THR A 107 -9.27 13.68 4.36
CA THR A 107 -8.88 12.71 5.39
C THR A 107 -8.97 13.27 6.82
N GLU A 108 -9.00 14.61 6.96
CA GLU A 108 -9.21 15.29 8.23
C GLU A 108 -10.68 15.24 8.69
N ALA A 109 -11.61 14.91 7.79
CA ALA A 109 -13.03 14.86 8.10
C ALA A 109 -13.33 13.99 9.35
N PRO A 110 -14.40 14.30 10.11
CA PRO A 110 -14.74 13.53 11.31
C PRO A 110 -15.12 12.07 10.96
N GLY A 111 -14.71 11.16 11.84
CA GLY A 111 -14.90 9.71 11.89
C GLY A 111 -15.65 9.03 10.74
N GLU A 112 -16.98 8.94 10.83
CA GLU A 112 -17.82 8.23 9.87
C GLU A 112 -17.75 8.78 8.44
N LEU A 113 -17.63 10.11 8.30
CA LEU A 113 -17.52 10.74 6.99
C LEU A 113 -16.18 10.38 6.32
N ALA A 114 -15.10 10.31 7.08
CA ALA A 114 -13.81 9.89 6.54
C ALA A 114 -13.86 8.43 6.04
N GLU A 115 -14.52 7.52 6.74
CA GLU A 115 -14.67 6.12 6.31
C GLU A 115 -15.43 6.00 4.99
N ILE A 116 -16.51 6.76 4.81
CA ILE A 116 -17.28 6.81 3.56
C ILE A 116 -16.38 7.36 2.43
N LEU A 117 -15.65 8.43 2.67
CA LEU A 117 -14.75 9.02 1.67
C LEU A 117 -13.61 8.06 1.29
N TYR A 118 -13.04 7.33 2.25
CA TYR A 118 -12.07 6.28 1.97
C TYR A 118 -12.68 5.17 1.10
N ALA A 119 -13.90 4.73 1.40
CA ALA A 119 -14.58 3.69 0.63
C ALA A 119 -14.82 4.14 -0.83
N ILE A 120 -15.27 5.39 -1.03
CA ILE A 120 -15.47 5.97 -2.36
C ILE A 120 -14.14 6.08 -3.11
N ALA A 121 -13.10 6.62 -2.49
CA ALA A 121 -11.78 6.73 -3.10
C ALA A 121 -11.22 5.37 -3.53
N GLY A 122 -11.40 4.34 -2.69
CA GLY A 122 -11.02 2.97 -3.00
C GLY A 122 -11.79 2.39 -4.19
N TRP A 123 -13.09 2.62 -4.25
CA TRP A 123 -13.94 2.19 -5.35
C TRP A 123 -13.55 2.86 -6.68
N VAL A 124 -13.34 4.19 -6.68
CA VAL A 124 -12.87 4.94 -7.86
C VAL A 124 -11.54 4.41 -8.36
N ALA A 125 -10.56 4.21 -7.47
CA ALA A 125 -9.25 3.70 -7.85
C ALA A 125 -9.31 2.26 -8.39
N GLN A 126 -10.22 1.42 -7.87
CA GLN A 126 -10.48 0.09 -8.41
C GLN A 126 -11.07 0.16 -9.83
N MET A 127 -12.05 1.04 -10.06
CA MET A 127 -12.61 1.25 -11.40
C MET A 127 -11.56 1.74 -12.40
N GLU A 128 -10.68 2.66 -12.01
CA GLU A 128 -9.59 3.11 -12.88
C GLU A 128 -8.62 1.98 -13.22
N SER A 129 -8.30 1.13 -12.26
CA SER A 129 -7.45 -0.05 -12.48
C SER A 129 -8.08 -1.03 -13.46
N GLN A 130 -9.38 -1.29 -13.32
CA GLN A 130 -10.15 -2.14 -14.25
C GLN A 130 -10.14 -1.56 -15.66
N ARG A 131 -10.46 -0.27 -15.82
CA ARG A 131 -10.44 0.42 -17.12
C ARG A 131 -9.07 0.37 -17.79
N ARG A 132 -7.97 0.53 -17.04
CA ARG A 132 -6.60 0.38 -17.57
C ARG A 132 -6.35 -1.06 -18.05
N SER A 133 -6.76 -2.05 -17.26
CA SER A 133 -6.65 -3.46 -17.63
C SER A 133 -7.42 -3.78 -18.90
N GLU A 134 -8.66 -3.29 -19.05
CA GLU A 134 -9.50 -3.47 -20.24
C GLU A 134 -8.87 -2.82 -21.47
N ARG A 135 -8.38 -1.58 -21.35
CA ARG A 135 -7.66 -0.90 -22.45
C ARG A 135 -6.43 -1.69 -22.89
N THR A 136 -5.66 -2.20 -21.93
CA THR A 136 -4.47 -3.03 -22.22
C THR A 136 -4.87 -4.32 -22.93
N LYS A 137 -5.89 -5.03 -22.44
CA LYS A 137 -6.41 -6.25 -23.07
C LYS A 137 -6.92 -5.99 -24.49
N ALA A 138 -7.70 -4.92 -24.68
CA ALA A 138 -8.20 -4.52 -26.01
C ALA A 138 -7.05 -4.13 -26.96
N GLY A 139 -6.01 -3.45 -26.47
CA GLY A 139 -4.80 -3.16 -27.23
C GLY A 139 -4.06 -4.42 -27.66
N LEU A 140 -3.86 -5.36 -26.74
CA LEU A 140 -3.21 -6.65 -27.02
C LEU A 140 -4.00 -7.49 -28.03
N LEU A 141 -5.33 -7.49 -27.95
CA LEU A 141 -6.18 -8.19 -28.93
C LEU A 141 -6.04 -7.60 -30.33
N ARG A 142 -6.02 -6.27 -30.48
CA ARG A 142 -5.80 -5.60 -31.76
C ARG A 142 -4.44 -5.96 -32.37
N VAL A 143 -3.37 -5.90 -31.57
CA VAL A 143 -2.01 -6.24 -32.03
C VAL A 143 -1.92 -7.69 -32.42
N ARG A 144 -2.60 -8.60 -31.71
CA ARG A 144 -2.68 -10.03 -32.04
C ARG A 144 -3.47 -10.28 -33.33
N ALA A 145 -4.59 -9.56 -33.53
CA ALA A 145 -5.38 -9.64 -34.77
C ALA A 145 -4.61 -9.13 -36.00
N ALA A 146 -3.72 -8.15 -35.81
CA ALA A 146 -2.81 -7.66 -36.84
C ALA A 146 -1.63 -8.62 -37.14
N GLY A 147 -1.63 -9.85 -36.59
CA GLY A 147 -0.60 -10.85 -36.83
C GLY A 147 0.74 -10.58 -36.12
N VAL A 148 0.83 -9.54 -35.28
CA VAL A 148 2.05 -9.21 -34.54
C VAL A 148 2.23 -10.17 -33.37
N ARG A 149 3.37 -10.85 -33.34
CA ARG A 149 3.71 -11.77 -32.24
C ARG A 149 3.96 -10.99 -30.96
N LEU A 150 3.14 -11.26 -29.96
CA LEU A 150 3.29 -10.69 -28.62
C LEU A 150 4.33 -11.48 -27.80
N GLY A 151 5.08 -10.78 -26.96
CA GLY A 151 6.05 -11.37 -26.05
C GLY A 151 7.49 -11.15 -26.50
N ARG A 152 8.39 -11.92 -25.89
CA ARG A 152 9.81 -11.78 -26.14
C ARG A 152 10.17 -12.23 -27.57
N PRO A 153 11.00 -11.48 -28.32
CA PRO A 153 11.45 -11.90 -29.64
C PRO A 153 12.11 -13.28 -29.62
N PRO A 154 11.94 -14.10 -30.71
CA PRO A 154 12.62 -15.36 -30.81
C PRO A 154 14.15 -15.18 -30.73
N GLY A 155 14.84 -16.05 -29.99
CA GLY A 155 16.31 -15.99 -29.87
C GLY A 155 16.84 -14.98 -28.84
N ALA A 156 16.01 -14.14 -28.26
CA ALA A 156 16.44 -13.22 -27.20
C ALA A 156 16.88 -13.99 -25.95
N LYS A 157 18.15 -13.86 -25.55
CA LYS A 157 18.71 -14.51 -24.35
C LYS A 157 18.59 -13.60 -23.12
N ASP A 158 18.42 -14.19 -21.93
CA ASP A 158 18.42 -13.41 -20.68
C ASP A 158 19.83 -12.90 -20.40
N LYS A 159 19.98 -11.59 -20.17
CA LYS A 159 21.25 -11.00 -19.80
C LYS A 159 21.77 -11.48 -18.43
N LYS A 160 20.88 -11.98 -17.57
CA LYS A 160 21.21 -12.58 -16.26
C LYS A 160 20.42 -13.88 -16.09
N ARG A 161 21.09 -14.93 -15.60
CA ARG A 161 20.46 -16.22 -15.28
C ARG A 161 19.40 -16.00 -14.21
N ARG A 162 18.13 -16.27 -14.52
CA ARG A 162 17.05 -16.21 -13.52
C ARG A 162 17.32 -17.24 -12.44
N LYS A 163 17.34 -16.81 -11.17
CA LYS A 163 17.30 -17.76 -10.05
C LYS A 163 16.04 -18.61 -10.17
N LYS A 164 16.18 -19.93 -10.24
CA LYS A 164 15.03 -20.85 -10.21
C LYS A 164 14.21 -20.51 -8.98
N ARG A 165 12.95 -20.17 -9.17
CA ARG A 165 12.00 -20.03 -8.06
C ARG A 165 11.88 -21.42 -7.44
N SER A 166 12.35 -21.60 -6.21
CA SER A 166 12.11 -22.81 -5.43
C SER A 166 10.58 -22.94 -5.29
N VAL A 167 10.03 -23.95 -5.94
CA VAL A 167 8.65 -24.37 -5.71
C VAL A 167 8.68 -24.98 -4.32
N ARG A 168 8.21 -24.23 -3.32
CA ARG A 168 7.90 -24.82 -2.02
C ARG A 168 6.78 -25.82 -2.25
N ASN A 169 7.10 -27.10 -2.30
CA ASN A 169 6.13 -28.18 -2.21
C ASN A 169 5.40 -28.05 -0.88
N GLY A 170 4.26 -27.37 -0.90
CA GLY A 170 3.25 -27.50 0.12
C GLY A 170 2.60 -28.86 -0.11
N MET A 171 2.98 -29.87 0.64
CA MET A 171 2.20 -31.07 0.82
C MET A 171 0.82 -30.65 1.32
N LEU A 172 -0.16 -30.63 0.42
CA LEU A 172 -1.56 -30.80 0.78
C LEU A 172 -1.73 -32.28 1.09
N SER A 173 -1.73 -32.61 2.37
CA SER A 173 -2.20 -33.92 2.84
C SER A 173 -3.65 -34.07 2.37
N SER A 174 -3.88 -35.08 1.56
CA SER A 174 -5.20 -35.59 1.21
C SER A 174 -5.92 -35.99 2.50
N VAL A 175 -6.88 -35.13 2.91
CA VAL A 175 -7.87 -35.52 3.90
C VAL A 175 -8.87 -36.42 3.18
N ASP A 176 -8.92 -37.67 3.62
CA ASP A 176 -9.85 -38.71 3.23
C ASP A 176 -11.31 -38.26 3.38
N LEU A 177 -11.95 -38.03 2.24
CA LEU A 177 -13.41 -37.91 2.15
C LEU A 177 -13.98 -39.28 1.76
N ARG A 178 -13.90 -40.23 2.67
CA ARG A 178 -14.71 -41.46 2.61
C ARG A 178 -15.05 -41.86 4.04
N GLN A 179 -16.26 -41.57 4.41
CA GLN A 179 -17.14 -42.28 5.37
C GLN A 179 -18.07 -41.22 5.97
N ASP A 180 -19.29 -41.22 5.42
CA ASP A 180 -20.54 -41.29 6.16
C ASP A 180 -21.70 -41.08 5.20
N LEU A 181 -22.01 -42.14 4.47
CA LEU A 181 -23.27 -42.32 3.81
C LEU A 181 -23.76 -43.72 4.23
N CYS A 182 -24.38 -43.78 5.41
CA CYS A 182 -25.34 -44.86 5.81
C CYS A 182 -25.97 -44.43 7.14
N ILE A 183 -27.18 -44.02 7.10
CA ILE A 183 -28.44 -44.34 7.79
C ILE A 183 -29.38 -43.12 7.63
#